data_a694b76584b2cf92f99c8673918b6efb
#
_entry.id   a694b76584b2cf92f99c8673918b6efb
#
_cell.length_a   1.000
_cell.length_b   1.000
_cell.length_c   1.000
_cell.angle_alpha   90.00
_cell.angle_beta   90.00
_cell.angle_gamma   90.00
#
_symmetry.space_group_name_H-M   'P 1'
#
loop_
_entity.id
_entity.type
_entity.pdbx_description
1 polymer ?
#
loop_
_entity_poly.entity_id
_entity_poly.type
_entity_poly.pdbx_seq_one_letter_code
_entity_poly.pdbx_strand_id
1 'polypeptide(L)'
;GDWILDPFCGCGTMNVEATIKGINNIGVDMQPLFTLITYLKIKSMYWDINWLKKQIERFLSDVQINVDSEFSSSSLSKYIAMKKMGEVYLPKSLMKGVNQDSLKCIGIIKGCIEDFGSDISDKNLRRDLQNFFKLPLAYWMRSMLKKQNPEKIVRTYTEYLWDMFFSVYYFHRFKNNIYDFDLGESRIYTGDVRKLDELDDEKLKRDEQIDGIITSPPYGTAIDYIGEHKWALYVLDLTKDHLDLDRKMHIGTSRVSKSLATEIKEKSENFLSLPEIAQKVLLQMVRNGKEDKAAAFYKLSLIHI
;
A
#
# COMPACT_ATOMS: atom_id res chain seq x y z
N GLY A 1 3.47 7.45 -27.09
CA GLY A 1 3.71 8.58 -26.20
C GLY A 1 4.85 8.28 -25.25
N ASP A 2 5.37 9.32 -24.62
CA ASP A 2 6.51 9.20 -23.70
C ASP A 2 6.13 8.38 -22.45
N TRP A 3 7.11 7.65 -21.92
CA TRP A 3 6.99 6.86 -20.70
C TRP A 3 7.90 7.41 -19.61
N ILE A 4 7.34 7.65 -18.44
CA ILE A 4 8.09 8.04 -17.24
C ILE A 4 8.01 6.99 -16.16
N LEU A 5 9.10 6.84 -15.40
CA LEU A 5 9.23 5.87 -14.32
C LEU A 5 9.35 6.57 -12.97
N ASP A 6 8.59 6.08 -11.98
CA ASP A 6 8.85 6.33 -10.56
C ASP A 6 9.21 5.01 -9.86
N PRO A 7 10.50 4.74 -9.62
CA PRO A 7 10.97 3.52 -8.98
C PRO A 7 10.72 3.47 -7.47
N PHE A 8 10.17 4.53 -6.88
CA PHE A 8 9.78 4.63 -5.47
C PHE A 8 8.42 5.32 -5.34
N CYS A 9 7.42 4.79 -6.05
CA CYS A 9 6.16 5.49 -6.28
C CYS A 9 5.33 5.76 -5.01
N GLY A 10 5.58 5.03 -3.92
CA GLY A 10 4.81 5.17 -2.70
C GLY A 10 3.30 5.11 -2.96
N CYS A 11 2.57 6.09 -2.47
CA CYS A 11 1.12 6.23 -2.71
C CYS A 11 0.77 6.90 -4.06
N GLY A 12 1.72 7.00 -4.99
CA GLY A 12 1.48 7.29 -6.41
C GLY A 12 1.23 8.75 -6.78
N THR A 13 1.81 9.72 -6.08
CA THR A 13 1.59 11.13 -6.40
C THR A 13 2.02 11.45 -7.84
N MET A 14 3.24 11.03 -8.23
CA MET A 14 3.74 11.23 -9.59
C MET A 14 2.86 10.49 -10.61
N ASN A 15 2.52 9.22 -10.34
CA ASN A 15 1.74 8.40 -11.27
C ASN A 15 0.34 8.97 -11.53
N VAL A 16 -0.34 9.45 -10.48
CA VAL A 16 -1.65 10.11 -10.59
C VAL A 16 -1.56 11.37 -11.45
N GLU A 17 -0.60 12.24 -11.17
CA GLU A 17 -0.39 13.48 -11.91
C GLU A 17 -0.03 13.23 -13.38
N ALA A 18 0.85 12.25 -13.65
CA ALA A 18 1.22 11.86 -15.00
C ALA A 18 0.00 11.34 -15.78
N THR A 19 -0.77 10.44 -15.17
CA THR A 19 -1.99 9.88 -15.77
C THR A 19 -2.98 10.99 -16.12
N ILE A 20 -3.22 11.94 -15.23
CA ILE A 20 -4.11 13.09 -15.46
C ILE A 20 -3.61 13.96 -16.62
N LYS A 21 -2.30 14.08 -16.79
CA LYS A 21 -1.68 14.88 -17.88
C LYS A 21 -1.54 14.11 -19.22
N GLY A 22 -2.11 12.92 -19.33
CA GLY A 22 -2.00 12.09 -20.55
C GLY A 22 -0.61 11.48 -20.76
N ILE A 23 0.26 11.45 -19.74
CA ILE A 23 1.62 10.91 -19.83
C ILE A 23 1.59 9.46 -19.34
N ASN A 24 2.12 8.54 -20.17
CA ASN A 24 2.25 7.15 -19.76
C ASN A 24 3.29 7.00 -18.65
N ASN A 25 3.02 6.11 -17.71
CA ASN A 25 3.90 6.01 -16.55
C ASN A 25 3.95 4.62 -15.94
N ILE A 26 5.08 4.34 -15.30
CA ILE A 26 5.29 3.13 -14.52
C ILE A 26 5.63 3.53 -13.09
N GLY A 27 4.96 2.91 -12.12
CA GLY A 27 5.26 3.06 -10.70
C GLY A 27 5.72 1.74 -10.11
N VAL A 28 6.81 1.76 -9.35
CA VAL A 28 7.33 0.60 -8.62
C VAL A 28 7.52 0.97 -7.16
N ASP A 29 7.09 0.10 -6.26
CA ASP A 29 7.39 0.21 -4.83
C ASP A 29 7.48 -1.19 -4.21
N MET A 30 8.33 -1.37 -3.21
CA MET A 30 8.45 -2.64 -2.50
C MET A 30 7.27 -2.91 -1.57
N GLN A 31 6.54 -1.89 -1.14
CA GLN A 31 5.46 -2.05 -0.19
C GLN A 31 4.12 -2.29 -0.90
N PRO A 32 3.53 -3.49 -0.75
CA PRO A 32 2.32 -3.88 -1.47
C PRO A 32 1.10 -3.01 -1.11
N LEU A 33 1.07 -2.43 0.08
CA LEU A 33 0.01 -1.47 0.45
C LEU A 33 0.08 -0.21 -0.39
N PHE A 34 1.27 0.31 -0.63
CA PHE A 34 1.46 1.54 -1.39
C PHE A 34 1.13 1.36 -2.86
N THR A 35 1.60 0.29 -3.46
CA THR A 35 1.26 -0.03 -4.85
C THR A 35 -0.23 -0.31 -5.04
N LEU A 36 -0.88 -0.95 -4.07
CA LEU A 36 -2.33 -1.13 -4.07
C LEU A 36 -3.08 0.21 -4.03
N ILE A 37 -2.66 1.14 -3.17
CA ILE A 37 -3.24 2.48 -3.08
C ILE A 37 -3.05 3.23 -4.40
N THR A 38 -1.84 3.20 -4.96
CA THR A 38 -1.52 3.86 -6.24
C THR A 38 -2.36 3.30 -7.37
N TYR A 39 -2.40 1.98 -7.50
CA TYR A 39 -3.19 1.28 -8.51
C TYR A 39 -4.67 1.67 -8.44
N LEU A 40 -5.26 1.64 -7.24
CA LEU A 40 -6.69 1.92 -7.07
C LEU A 40 -7.04 3.40 -7.26
N LYS A 41 -6.17 4.34 -6.91
CA LYS A 41 -6.34 5.75 -7.24
C LYS A 41 -6.49 5.95 -8.74
N ILE A 42 -5.63 5.32 -9.53
CA ILE A 42 -5.64 5.42 -10.98
C ILE A 42 -6.81 4.64 -11.57
N LYS A 43 -7.01 3.40 -11.13
CA LYS A 43 -8.06 2.52 -11.66
C LYS A 43 -9.46 3.11 -11.46
N SER A 44 -9.71 3.73 -10.31
CA SER A 44 -11.00 4.36 -10.01
C SER A 44 -11.33 5.56 -10.91
N MET A 45 -10.34 6.17 -11.57
CA MET A 45 -10.57 7.25 -12.54
C MET A 45 -11.35 6.79 -13.79
N TYR A 46 -11.37 5.49 -14.07
CA TYR A 46 -12.06 4.90 -15.22
C TYR A 46 -13.45 4.34 -14.87
N TRP A 47 -13.86 4.36 -13.60
CA TRP A 47 -15.15 3.79 -13.19
C TRP A 47 -16.29 4.80 -13.41
N ASP A 48 -17.47 4.30 -13.78
CA ASP A 48 -18.68 5.12 -13.74
C ASP A 48 -19.01 5.51 -12.30
N ILE A 49 -19.13 6.82 -12.06
CA ILE A 49 -19.28 7.35 -10.71
C ILE A 49 -20.64 7.01 -10.08
N ASN A 50 -21.70 6.92 -10.89
CA ASN A 50 -23.04 6.58 -10.38
C ASN A 50 -23.09 5.09 -10.06
N TRP A 51 -22.44 4.27 -10.88
CA TRP A 51 -22.26 2.84 -10.61
C TRP A 51 -21.48 2.63 -9.32
N LEU A 52 -20.32 3.29 -9.13
CA LEU A 52 -19.52 3.18 -7.92
C LEU A 52 -20.32 3.56 -6.67
N LYS A 53 -21.08 4.67 -6.73
CA LYS A 53 -21.94 5.09 -5.64
C LYS A 53 -22.92 3.99 -5.23
N LYS A 54 -23.61 3.39 -6.21
CA LYS A 54 -24.57 2.29 -5.96
C LYS A 54 -23.91 1.07 -5.32
N GLN A 55 -22.67 0.73 -5.77
CA GLN A 55 -21.94 -0.39 -5.16
C GLN A 55 -21.57 -0.10 -3.70
N ILE A 56 -21.15 1.13 -3.39
CA ILE A 56 -20.84 1.54 -2.01
C ILE A 56 -22.08 1.48 -1.13
N GLU A 57 -23.21 2.03 -1.58
CA GLU A 57 -24.49 2.02 -0.82
C GLU A 57 -24.94 0.59 -0.54
N ARG A 58 -24.90 -0.30 -1.55
CA ARG A 58 -25.23 -1.72 -1.42
C ARG A 58 -24.31 -2.42 -0.42
N PHE A 59 -23.01 -2.21 -0.54
CA PHE A 59 -22.01 -2.82 0.33
C PHE A 59 -22.16 -2.37 1.79
N LEU A 60 -22.32 -1.07 2.04
CA LEU A 60 -22.50 -0.54 3.39
C LEU A 60 -23.78 -1.04 4.05
N SER A 61 -24.86 -1.21 3.29
CA SER A 61 -26.08 -1.84 3.77
C SER A 61 -25.84 -3.28 4.23
N ASP A 62 -25.11 -4.07 3.44
CA ASP A 62 -24.76 -5.45 3.79
C ASP A 62 -23.86 -5.53 5.04
N VAL A 63 -22.86 -4.66 5.15
CA VAL A 63 -22.01 -4.54 6.35
C VAL A 63 -22.86 -4.23 7.58
N GLN A 64 -23.74 -3.23 7.52
CA GLN A 64 -24.57 -2.84 8.65
C GLN A 64 -25.47 -3.99 9.13
N ILE A 65 -26.13 -4.67 8.21
CA ILE A 65 -27.01 -5.82 8.53
C ILE A 65 -26.23 -6.93 9.24
N ASN A 66 -25.02 -7.26 8.75
CA ASN A 66 -24.24 -8.34 9.34
C ASN A 66 -23.63 -7.96 10.70
N VAL A 67 -23.20 -6.73 10.87
CA VAL A 67 -22.70 -6.23 12.18
C VAL A 67 -23.84 -6.21 13.21
N ASP A 68 -25.00 -5.66 12.85
CA ASP A 68 -26.17 -5.64 13.74
C ASP A 68 -26.62 -7.06 14.13
N SER A 69 -26.51 -8.00 13.19
CA SER A 69 -26.82 -9.41 13.43
C SER A 69 -25.87 -10.07 14.43
N GLU A 70 -24.56 -9.81 14.35
CA GLU A 70 -23.57 -10.37 15.29
C GLU A 70 -23.77 -9.84 16.71
N PHE A 71 -24.07 -8.55 16.85
CA PHE A 71 -24.22 -7.92 18.15
C PHE A 71 -25.67 -7.94 18.67
N SER A 72 -26.61 -8.60 17.96
CA SER A 72 -27.97 -8.80 18.40
C SER A 72 -28.09 -9.83 19.55
N SER A 73 -29.22 -9.88 20.22
CA SER A 73 -29.54 -10.91 21.21
C SER A 73 -29.95 -12.24 20.58
N SER A 74 -30.28 -12.28 19.27
CA SER A 74 -30.75 -13.46 18.55
C SER A 74 -29.65 -14.44 18.22
N SER A 75 -29.77 -15.71 18.62
CA SER A 75 -28.82 -16.76 18.30
C SER A 75 -28.75 -17.07 16.80
N LEU A 76 -29.89 -16.98 16.08
CA LEU A 76 -29.94 -17.22 14.64
C LEU A 76 -29.19 -16.11 13.85
N SER A 77 -29.40 -14.85 14.24
CA SER A 77 -28.74 -13.71 13.64
C SER A 77 -27.20 -13.81 13.79
N LYS A 78 -26.73 -14.14 15.01
CA LYS A 78 -25.32 -14.41 15.28
C LYS A 78 -24.73 -15.53 14.42
N TYR A 79 -25.47 -16.63 14.27
CA TYR A 79 -25.02 -17.75 13.43
C TYR A 79 -24.85 -17.34 11.95
N ILE A 80 -25.74 -16.51 11.42
CA ILE A 80 -25.65 -15.98 10.05
C ILE A 80 -24.42 -15.07 9.91
N ALA A 81 -24.19 -14.16 10.84
CA ALA A 81 -23.05 -13.26 10.84
C ALA A 81 -21.72 -14.02 10.95
N MET A 82 -21.64 -15.04 11.81
CA MET A 82 -20.44 -15.89 11.94
C MET A 82 -20.07 -16.60 10.63
N LYS A 83 -21.04 -17.02 9.82
CA LYS A 83 -20.78 -17.65 8.51
C LYS A 83 -20.19 -16.70 7.48
N LYS A 84 -20.39 -15.39 7.64
CA LYS A 84 -19.86 -14.34 6.77
C LYS A 84 -18.58 -13.70 7.31
N MET A 85 -18.04 -14.21 8.42
CA MET A 85 -16.85 -13.62 9.02
C MET A 85 -15.58 -14.04 8.23
N GLY A 86 -14.91 -13.07 7.60
CA GLY A 86 -13.59 -13.25 7.00
C GLY A 86 -12.49 -13.43 8.06
N GLU A 87 -11.45 -14.11 7.68
CA GLU A 87 -10.30 -14.33 8.55
C GLU A 87 -9.50 -13.03 8.78
N VAL A 88 -9.21 -12.71 10.04
CA VAL A 88 -8.32 -11.62 10.41
C VAL A 88 -7.08 -12.21 11.07
N TYR A 89 -6.02 -12.36 10.30
CA TYR A 89 -4.75 -12.86 10.82
C TYR A 89 -3.94 -11.73 11.46
N LEU A 90 -3.51 -11.95 12.71
CA LEU A 90 -2.57 -11.11 13.41
C LEU A 90 -1.54 -11.96 14.16
N PRO A 91 -0.25 -11.67 14.07
CA PRO A 91 0.77 -12.34 14.87
C PRO A 91 0.51 -12.19 16.37
N LYS A 92 0.91 -13.18 17.15
CA LYS A 92 0.75 -13.18 18.64
C LYS A 92 1.27 -11.88 19.27
N SER A 93 2.36 -11.34 18.75
CA SER A 93 2.95 -10.07 19.22
C SER A 93 2.05 -8.85 19.06
N LEU A 94 1.15 -8.87 18.09
CA LEU A 94 0.17 -7.80 17.84
C LEU A 94 -1.17 -8.04 18.57
N MET A 95 -1.49 -9.27 18.94
CA MET A 95 -2.76 -9.62 19.61
C MET A 95 -2.90 -9.00 21.02
N LYS A 96 -1.79 -8.61 21.65
CA LYS A 96 -1.84 -8.04 23.01
C LYS A 96 -2.63 -6.73 23.04
N GLY A 97 -3.73 -6.73 23.80
CA GLY A 97 -4.62 -5.59 23.98
C GLY A 97 -5.58 -5.34 22.81
N VAL A 98 -5.77 -6.33 21.93
CA VAL A 98 -6.82 -6.32 20.91
C VAL A 98 -8.16 -6.57 21.57
N ASN A 99 -9.15 -5.72 21.25
CA ASN A 99 -10.52 -5.92 21.67
C ASN A 99 -11.20 -6.96 20.76
N GLN A 100 -11.83 -7.97 21.36
CA GLN A 100 -12.43 -9.09 20.61
C GLN A 100 -13.63 -8.67 19.77
N ASP A 101 -14.47 -7.76 20.25
CA ASP A 101 -15.62 -7.27 19.48
C ASP A 101 -15.16 -6.42 18.30
N SER A 102 -14.08 -5.64 18.46
CA SER A 102 -13.43 -4.94 17.36
C SER A 102 -12.91 -5.90 16.31
N LEU A 103 -12.25 -6.99 16.74
CA LEU A 103 -11.70 -8.00 15.83
C LEU A 103 -12.82 -8.70 15.04
N LYS A 104 -13.92 -9.07 15.71
CA LYS A 104 -15.10 -9.63 15.07
C LYS A 104 -15.72 -8.67 14.05
N CYS A 105 -15.90 -7.40 14.43
CA CYS A 105 -16.46 -6.39 13.54
C CYS A 105 -15.62 -6.25 12.25
N ILE A 106 -14.29 -6.20 12.37
CA ILE A 106 -13.39 -6.15 11.21
C ILE A 106 -13.48 -7.44 10.41
N GLY A 107 -13.58 -8.59 11.05
CA GLY A 107 -13.80 -9.88 10.38
C GLY A 107 -15.09 -9.90 9.56
N ILE A 108 -16.18 -9.36 10.08
CA ILE A 108 -17.44 -9.23 9.35
C ILE A 108 -17.28 -8.32 8.13
N ILE A 109 -16.66 -7.15 8.29
CA ILE A 109 -16.39 -6.25 7.14
C ILE A 109 -15.55 -6.97 6.07
N LYS A 110 -14.49 -7.70 6.45
CA LYS A 110 -13.69 -8.50 5.51
C LYS A 110 -14.54 -9.57 4.81
N GLY A 111 -15.34 -10.32 5.53
CA GLY A 111 -16.21 -11.34 4.94
C GLY A 111 -17.22 -10.73 3.96
N CYS A 112 -17.80 -9.58 4.28
CA CYS A 112 -18.67 -8.85 3.35
C CYS A 112 -17.90 -8.43 2.08
N ILE A 113 -16.63 -8.01 2.20
CA ILE A 113 -15.80 -7.67 1.04
C ILE A 113 -15.53 -8.92 0.17
N GLU A 114 -15.18 -10.03 0.77
CA GLU A 114 -14.86 -11.28 0.07
C GLU A 114 -16.06 -11.83 -0.72
N ASP A 115 -17.27 -11.73 -0.13
CA ASP A 115 -18.53 -12.16 -0.76
C ASP A 115 -19.05 -11.16 -1.81
N PHE A 116 -18.65 -9.89 -1.73
CA PHE A 116 -19.21 -8.82 -2.54
C PHE A 116 -18.90 -8.98 -4.03
N GLY A 117 -19.90 -8.64 -4.85
CA GLY A 117 -19.75 -8.60 -6.30
C GLY A 117 -19.77 -9.97 -6.96
N SER A 118 -20.32 -11.00 -6.33
CA SER A 118 -20.53 -12.34 -6.94
C SER A 118 -21.37 -12.29 -8.22
N ASP A 119 -22.18 -11.26 -8.38
CA ASP A 119 -22.98 -10.93 -9.57
C ASP A 119 -22.22 -10.13 -10.64
N ILE A 120 -21.01 -9.67 -10.35
CA ILE A 120 -20.15 -8.96 -11.32
C ILE A 120 -19.40 -9.99 -12.14
N SER A 121 -19.68 -10.07 -13.43
CA SER A 121 -19.09 -11.05 -14.36
C SER A 121 -17.62 -10.79 -14.63
N ASP A 122 -17.20 -9.52 -14.70
CA ASP A 122 -15.79 -9.15 -14.86
C ASP A 122 -15.03 -9.38 -13.55
N LYS A 123 -14.22 -10.44 -13.54
CA LYS A 123 -13.42 -10.84 -12.36
C LYS A 123 -12.39 -9.79 -11.96
N ASN A 124 -11.84 -9.03 -12.92
CA ASN A 124 -10.87 -7.98 -12.62
C ASN A 124 -11.57 -6.78 -11.96
N LEU A 125 -12.69 -6.35 -12.52
CA LEU A 125 -13.48 -5.27 -11.94
C LEU A 125 -13.98 -5.63 -10.53
N ARG A 126 -14.44 -6.89 -10.35
CA ARG A 126 -14.84 -7.40 -9.04
C ARG A 126 -13.70 -7.32 -8.02
N ARG A 127 -12.51 -7.84 -8.39
CA ARG A 127 -11.32 -7.82 -7.54
C ARG A 127 -10.90 -6.38 -7.19
N ASP A 128 -10.91 -5.49 -8.18
CA ASP A 128 -10.53 -4.10 -7.98
C ASP A 128 -11.50 -3.36 -7.05
N LEU A 129 -12.80 -3.64 -7.17
CA LEU A 129 -13.82 -3.11 -6.27
C LEU A 129 -13.68 -3.68 -4.84
N GLN A 130 -13.44 -4.97 -4.69
CA GLN A 130 -13.15 -5.58 -3.39
C GLN A 130 -11.90 -4.96 -2.75
N ASN A 131 -10.86 -4.73 -3.53
CA ASN A 131 -9.65 -4.05 -3.07
C ASN A 131 -9.90 -2.58 -2.70
N PHE A 132 -10.76 -1.88 -3.44
CA PHE A 132 -11.20 -0.53 -3.08
C PHE A 132 -11.91 -0.51 -1.71
N PHE A 133 -12.78 -1.47 -1.45
CA PHE A 133 -13.44 -1.61 -0.15
C PHE A 133 -12.49 -2.05 0.98
N LYS A 134 -11.37 -2.71 0.67
CA LYS A 134 -10.34 -3.04 1.67
C LYS A 134 -9.56 -1.81 2.17
N LEU A 135 -9.35 -0.79 1.35
CA LEU A 135 -8.48 0.34 1.71
C LEU A 135 -8.88 1.08 2.98
N PRO A 136 -10.17 1.36 3.27
CA PRO A 136 -10.54 2.00 4.53
C PRO A 136 -10.07 1.23 5.77
N LEU A 137 -9.94 -0.10 5.68
CA LEU A 137 -9.39 -0.91 6.78
C LEU A 137 -7.88 -0.63 7.03
N ALA A 138 -7.15 -0.06 6.07
CA ALA A 138 -5.75 0.30 6.27
C ALA A 138 -5.58 1.49 7.22
N TYR A 139 -6.57 2.38 7.27
CA TYR A 139 -6.53 3.56 8.10
C TYR A 139 -6.86 3.22 9.56
N TRP A 140 -6.10 3.76 10.51
CA TRP A 140 -6.36 3.68 11.96
C TRP A 140 -6.49 2.26 12.54
N MET A 141 -6.07 1.22 11.81
CA MET A 141 -6.26 -0.18 12.19
C MET A 141 -5.83 -0.47 13.64
N ARG A 142 -4.66 0.04 14.06
CA ARG A 142 -4.18 -0.13 15.44
C ARG A 142 -5.14 0.46 16.48
N SER A 143 -5.70 1.61 16.17
CA SER A 143 -6.66 2.30 17.03
C SER A 143 -8.01 1.58 17.06
N MET A 144 -8.50 1.15 15.90
CA MET A 144 -9.75 0.40 15.76
C MET A 144 -9.71 -0.89 16.57
N LEU A 145 -8.65 -1.67 16.45
CA LEU A 145 -8.53 -2.96 17.12
C LEU A 145 -8.37 -2.87 18.64
N LYS A 146 -7.88 -1.75 19.18
CA LYS A 146 -7.54 -1.66 20.61
C LYS A 146 -8.59 -0.93 21.45
N LYS A 147 -9.30 0.01 20.90
CA LYS A 147 -10.07 0.98 21.72
C LYS A 147 -11.49 1.27 21.25
N GLN A 148 -11.94 0.72 20.13
CA GLN A 148 -13.21 1.10 19.55
C GLN A 148 -14.31 0.07 19.84
N ASN A 149 -15.57 0.53 19.90
CA ASN A 149 -16.73 -0.33 19.85
C ASN A 149 -17.13 -0.60 18.38
N PRO A 150 -17.94 -1.65 18.10
CA PRO A 150 -18.35 -2.02 16.75
C PRO A 150 -19.01 -0.88 15.96
N GLU A 151 -19.92 -0.15 16.58
CA GLU A 151 -20.62 0.98 15.95
C GLU A 151 -19.66 2.06 15.46
N LYS A 152 -18.67 2.41 16.28
CA LYS A 152 -17.65 3.40 15.91
C LYS A 152 -16.73 2.89 14.81
N ILE A 153 -16.44 1.58 14.78
CA ILE A 153 -15.66 0.96 13.70
C ILE A 153 -16.41 1.09 12.37
N VAL A 154 -17.70 0.70 12.33
CA VAL A 154 -18.52 0.80 11.12
C VAL A 154 -18.63 2.25 10.66
N ARG A 155 -18.90 3.18 11.58
CA ARG A 155 -18.99 4.60 11.26
C ARG A 155 -17.68 5.12 10.67
N THR A 156 -16.54 4.87 11.30
CA THR A 156 -15.25 5.34 10.82
C THR A 156 -14.91 4.70 9.47
N TYR A 157 -15.19 3.41 9.29
CA TYR A 157 -15.02 2.73 8.01
C TYR A 157 -15.87 3.38 6.92
N THR A 158 -17.13 3.67 7.22
CA THR A 158 -18.08 4.32 6.30
C THR A 158 -17.62 5.71 5.91
N GLU A 159 -17.15 6.52 6.89
CA GLU A 159 -16.61 7.86 6.65
C GLU A 159 -15.41 7.80 5.65
N TYR A 160 -14.44 6.93 5.89
CA TYR A 160 -13.29 6.77 4.98
C TYR A 160 -13.68 6.27 3.59
N LEU A 161 -14.64 5.35 3.49
CA LEU A 161 -15.09 4.86 2.19
C LEU A 161 -15.77 5.97 1.39
N TRP A 162 -16.57 6.82 2.04
CA TRP A 162 -17.16 7.99 1.39
C TRP A 162 -16.13 9.05 1.04
N ASP A 163 -15.11 9.29 1.86
CA ASP A 163 -14.01 10.21 1.53
C ASP A 163 -13.26 9.76 0.27
N MET A 164 -13.00 8.44 0.14
CA MET A 164 -12.44 7.88 -1.08
C MET A 164 -13.38 8.09 -2.29
N PHE A 165 -14.68 7.83 -2.13
CA PHE A 165 -15.66 8.09 -3.18
C PHE A 165 -15.67 9.56 -3.59
N PHE A 166 -15.69 10.48 -2.64
CA PHE A 166 -15.71 11.93 -2.96
C PHE A 166 -14.43 12.35 -3.68
N SER A 167 -13.29 11.76 -3.38
CA SER A 167 -12.05 12.01 -4.12
C SER A 167 -12.20 11.62 -5.61
N VAL A 168 -12.78 10.44 -5.89
CA VAL A 168 -13.07 9.99 -7.26
C VAL A 168 -14.14 10.88 -7.92
N TYR A 169 -15.20 11.22 -7.19
CA TYR A 169 -16.28 12.09 -7.66
C TYR A 169 -15.76 13.49 -8.08
N TYR A 170 -14.93 14.11 -7.26
CA TYR A 170 -14.36 15.43 -7.58
C TYR A 170 -13.41 15.34 -8.76
N PHE A 171 -12.64 14.26 -8.92
CA PHE A 171 -11.85 14.03 -10.11
C PHE A 171 -12.73 14.00 -11.39
N HIS A 172 -13.83 13.22 -11.38
CA HIS A 172 -14.76 13.16 -12.51
C HIS A 172 -15.42 14.52 -12.81
N ARG A 173 -15.78 15.25 -11.77
CA ARG A 173 -16.32 16.61 -11.92
C ARG A 173 -15.30 17.56 -12.55
N PHE A 174 -14.05 17.46 -12.14
CA PHE A 174 -12.95 18.25 -12.69
C PHE A 174 -12.72 17.89 -14.16
N LYS A 175 -12.57 16.60 -14.47
CA LYS A 175 -12.37 16.11 -15.83
C LYS A 175 -13.49 16.57 -16.77
N ASN A 176 -14.75 16.40 -16.38
CA ASN A 176 -15.89 16.69 -17.25
C ASN A 176 -16.17 18.18 -17.45
N ASN A 177 -15.78 19.05 -16.50
CA ASN A 177 -16.13 20.47 -16.53
C ASN A 177 -15.01 21.40 -16.97
N ILE A 178 -13.75 20.97 -16.88
CA ILE A 178 -12.60 21.86 -17.06
C ILE A 178 -11.73 21.44 -18.25
N TYR A 179 -11.57 20.14 -18.50
CA TYR A 179 -10.68 19.63 -19.54
C TYR A 179 -11.22 18.36 -20.17
N ASP A 180 -11.27 18.34 -21.50
CA ASP A 180 -11.40 17.11 -22.29
C ASP A 180 -9.97 16.61 -22.56
N PHE A 181 -9.49 15.67 -21.74
CA PHE A 181 -8.16 15.09 -21.90
C PHE A 181 -8.21 13.56 -21.79
N ASP A 182 -7.39 12.90 -22.59
CA ASP A 182 -7.16 11.48 -22.48
C ASP A 182 -6.21 11.18 -21.31
N LEU A 183 -6.56 10.17 -20.52
CA LEU A 183 -5.70 9.72 -19.44
C LEU A 183 -4.51 8.94 -20.01
N GLY A 184 -3.32 9.19 -19.47
CA GLY A 184 -2.13 8.39 -19.77
C GLY A 184 -2.26 6.96 -19.25
N GLU A 185 -1.63 6.00 -19.94
CA GLU A 185 -1.52 4.64 -19.46
C GLU A 185 -0.65 4.58 -18.20
N SER A 186 -1.08 3.83 -17.19
CA SER A 186 -0.32 3.66 -15.95
C SER A 186 -0.20 2.19 -15.58
N ARG A 187 1.02 1.75 -15.27
CA ARG A 187 1.35 0.41 -14.83
C ARG A 187 2.02 0.46 -13.47
N ILE A 188 1.48 -0.28 -12.50
CA ILE A 188 1.95 -0.23 -11.11
C ILE A 188 2.37 -1.62 -10.67
N TYR A 189 3.60 -1.73 -10.17
CA TYR A 189 4.22 -2.99 -9.77
C TYR A 189 4.68 -2.97 -8.32
N THR A 190 4.43 -4.06 -7.62
CA THR A 190 5.10 -4.31 -6.34
C THR A 190 6.40 -5.04 -6.62
N GLY A 191 7.53 -4.40 -6.33
CA GLY A 191 8.83 -4.97 -6.66
C GLY A 191 10.01 -4.21 -6.09
N ASP A 192 11.17 -4.81 -6.25
CA ASP A 192 12.46 -4.23 -5.84
C ASP A 192 13.06 -3.44 -7.00
N VAL A 193 13.30 -2.16 -6.82
CA VAL A 193 13.91 -1.29 -7.83
C VAL A 193 15.26 -1.79 -8.34
N ARG A 194 15.98 -2.58 -7.55
CA ARG A 194 17.26 -3.19 -7.93
C ARG A 194 17.12 -4.35 -8.94
N LYS A 195 15.88 -4.73 -9.26
CA LYS A 195 15.48 -5.88 -10.07
C LYS A 195 14.35 -5.50 -11.01
N LEU A 196 14.43 -4.32 -11.62
CA LEU A 196 13.38 -3.83 -12.53
C LEU A 196 13.21 -4.74 -13.75
N ASP A 197 14.29 -5.34 -14.22
CA ASP A 197 14.32 -6.28 -15.35
C ASP A 197 13.64 -7.64 -15.05
N GLU A 198 13.44 -7.97 -13.76
CA GLU A 198 12.67 -9.15 -13.36
C GLU A 198 11.15 -8.90 -13.37
N LEU A 199 10.70 -7.64 -13.48
CA LEU A 199 9.28 -7.31 -13.57
C LEU A 199 8.73 -7.65 -14.96
N ASP A 200 7.47 -8.11 -14.99
CA ASP A 200 6.81 -8.47 -16.26
C ASP A 200 6.26 -7.21 -16.96
N ASP A 201 7.19 -6.36 -17.39
CA ASP A 201 6.91 -5.16 -18.18
C ASP A 201 7.94 -4.97 -19.26
N GLU A 202 7.47 -4.82 -20.50
CA GLU A 202 8.34 -4.66 -21.68
C GLU A 202 9.21 -3.39 -21.57
N LYS A 203 8.64 -2.29 -21.05
CA LYS A 203 9.35 -1.01 -20.93
C LYS A 203 10.47 -1.01 -19.88
N LEU A 204 10.49 -1.98 -18.97
CA LEU A 204 11.53 -2.14 -17.96
C LEU A 204 12.64 -3.10 -18.39
N LYS A 205 12.53 -3.71 -19.57
CA LYS A 205 13.59 -4.56 -20.15
C LYS A 205 14.71 -3.69 -20.72
N ARG A 206 15.93 -4.23 -20.75
CA ARG A 206 17.15 -3.49 -21.12
C ARG A 206 17.13 -2.82 -22.49
N ASP A 207 16.37 -3.36 -23.43
CA ASP A 207 16.31 -2.90 -24.83
C ASP A 207 15.18 -1.89 -25.08
N GLU A 208 14.39 -1.55 -24.06
CA GLU A 208 13.31 -0.59 -24.14
C GLU A 208 13.69 0.74 -23.49
N GLN A 209 13.08 1.81 -23.96
CA GLN A 209 13.42 3.16 -23.51
C GLN A 209 12.36 3.74 -22.58
N ILE A 210 12.80 4.21 -21.43
CA ILE A 210 12.06 5.12 -20.55
C ILE A 210 12.55 6.54 -20.86
N ASP A 211 11.63 7.45 -21.16
CA ASP A 211 11.95 8.82 -21.58
C ASP A 211 12.36 9.71 -20.40
N GLY A 212 11.94 9.37 -19.20
CA GLY A 212 12.29 10.12 -18.00
C GLY A 212 12.03 9.40 -16.70
N ILE A 213 12.77 9.77 -15.64
CA ILE A 213 12.59 9.28 -14.29
C ILE A 213 12.24 10.46 -13.38
N ILE A 214 11.10 10.39 -12.70
CA ILE A 214 10.66 11.38 -11.72
C ILE A 214 10.35 10.64 -10.42
N THR A 215 11.14 10.86 -9.38
CA THR A 215 11.00 10.09 -8.16
C THR A 215 11.34 10.87 -6.90
N SER A 216 10.82 10.38 -5.78
CA SER A 216 11.17 10.80 -4.43
C SER A 216 11.72 9.59 -3.67
N PRO A 217 13.04 9.33 -3.74
CA PRO A 217 13.62 8.14 -3.11
C PRO A 217 13.47 8.16 -1.59
N PRO A 218 13.45 6.99 -0.93
CA PRO A 218 13.27 6.92 0.51
C PRO A 218 14.39 7.65 1.24
N TYR A 219 13.99 8.39 2.28
CA TYR A 219 14.96 9.10 3.13
C TYR A 219 15.76 8.10 3.95
N GLY A 220 17.08 8.19 3.88
CA GLY A 220 17.97 7.32 4.63
C GLY A 220 17.73 7.41 6.14
N THR A 221 17.36 6.30 6.78
CA THR A 221 17.17 6.13 8.23
C THR A 221 16.00 6.89 8.89
N ALA A 222 15.15 7.58 8.14
CA ALA A 222 14.14 8.45 8.73
C ALA A 222 12.85 7.74 9.16
N ILE A 223 12.35 6.78 8.36
CA ILE A 223 11.02 6.18 8.56
C ILE A 223 11.07 4.66 8.41
N ASP A 224 10.50 3.93 9.38
CA ASP A 224 10.24 2.49 9.29
C ASP A 224 8.90 2.25 8.59
N TYR A 225 8.85 2.42 7.27
CA TYR A 225 7.63 2.34 6.46
C TYR A 225 6.82 1.06 6.68
N ILE A 226 7.49 -0.09 6.84
CA ILE A 226 6.79 -1.36 7.13
C ILE A 226 6.27 -1.40 8.56
N GLY A 227 7.07 -0.94 9.52
CA GLY A 227 6.69 -0.93 10.92
C GLY A 227 5.46 -0.08 11.22
N GLU A 228 5.36 1.07 10.58
CA GLU A 228 4.20 1.96 10.71
C GLU A 228 2.92 1.33 10.15
N HIS A 229 3.00 0.62 9.02
CA HIS A 229 1.85 0.04 8.33
C HIS A 229 1.60 -1.45 8.64
N LYS A 230 2.34 -2.05 9.58
CA LYS A 230 2.28 -3.51 9.85
C LYS A 230 0.87 -4.03 10.15
N TRP A 231 0.03 -3.25 10.83
CA TRP A 231 -1.34 -3.64 11.15
C TRP A 231 -2.19 -3.76 9.88
N ALA A 232 -2.07 -2.79 8.99
CA ALA A 232 -2.76 -2.81 7.71
C ALA A 232 -2.28 -3.97 6.83
N LEU A 233 -0.96 -4.20 6.76
CA LEU A 233 -0.39 -5.28 5.98
C LEU A 233 -0.94 -6.65 6.38
N TYR A 234 -1.07 -6.93 7.69
CA TYR A 234 -1.66 -8.20 8.16
C TYR A 234 -3.17 -8.26 7.93
N VAL A 235 -3.91 -7.22 8.28
CA VAL A 235 -5.38 -7.24 8.17
C VAL A 235 -5.84 -7.31 6.71
N LEU A 236 -5.08 -6.74 5.80
CA LEU A 236 -5.39 -6.79 4.36
C LEU A 236 -4.79 -8.02 3.65
N ASP A 237 -4.16 -8.94 4.37
CA ASP A 237 -3.49 -10.13 3.85
C ASP A 237 -2.37 -9.82 2.84
N LEU A 238 -1.75 -8.65 2.96
CA LEU A 238 -0.65 -8.20 2.11
C LEU A 238 0.72 -8.73 2.56
N THR A 239 0.79 -9.31 3.76
CA THR A 239 1.95 -10.05 4.27
C THR A 239 1.47 -11.21 5.14
N LYS A 240 2.27 -12.30 5.24
CA LYS A 240 1.97 -13.41 6.14
C LYS A 240 2.97 -13.44 7.30
N ASP A 241 4.11 -14.09 7.16
CA ASP A 241 5.02 -14.31 8.32
C ASP A 241 6.42 -13.68 8.16
N HIS A 242 6.65 -12.89 7.12
CA HIS A 242 7.99 -12.42 6.75
C HIS A 242 8.23 -10.92 6.94
N LEU A 243 7.44 -10.24 7.78
CA LEU A 243 7.53 -8.79 7.95
C LEU A 243 8.94 -8.31 8.35
N ASP A 244 9.66 -9.07 9.17
CA ASP A 244 11.03 -8.71 9.58
C ASP A 244 12.04 -8.92 8.44
N LEU A 245 11.80 -9.89 7.54
CA LEU A 245 12.60 -10.06 6.34
C LEU A 245 12.33 -8.93 5.34
N ASP A 246 11.07 -8.62 5.11
CA ASP A 246 10.64 -7.51 4.25
C ASP A 246 11.25 -6.18 4.72
N ARG A 247 11.27 -5.94 6.05
CA ARG A 247 11.89 -4.74 6.64
C ARG A 247 13.39 -4.63 6.38
N LYS A 248 14.12 -5.76 6.35
CA LYS A 248 15.55 -5.78 6.06
C LYS A 248 15.85 -5.56 4.58
N MET A 249 14.92 -5.91 3.71
CA MET A 249 15.04 -5.74 2.27
C MET A 249 14.82 -4.29 1.82
N HIS A 250 14.03 -3.51 2.58
CA HIS A 250 13.71 -2.11 2.23
C HIS A 250 14.96 -1.23 2.22
N ILE A 251 15.05 -0.44 1.16
CA ILE A 251 16.06 0.61 1.03
C ILE A 251 15.70 1.76 2.00
N GLY A 252 16.71 2.32 2.66
CA GLY A 252 16.51 3.40 3.65
C GLY A 252 16.06 2.92 5.04
N THR A 253 15.90 1.60 5.25
CA THR A 253 15.56 1.07 6.58
C THR A 253 16.68 1.30 7.60
N SER A 254 16.32 1.69 8.82
CA SER A 254 17.25 1.72 9.96
C SER A 254 17.62 0.32 10.49
N ARG A 255 16.87 -0.72 10.07
CA ARG A 255 17.12 -2.11 10.46
C ARG A 255 18.02 -2.82 9.45
N VAL A 256 19.29 -2.58 9.58
CA VAL A 256 20.31 -3.26 8.76
C VAL A 256 20.76 -4.55 9.47
N SER A 257 21.11 -5.57 8.69
CA SER A 257 21.69 -6.79 9.26
C SER A 257 23.02 -6.47 9.95
N LYS A 258 23.28 -7.10 11.10
CA LYS A 258 24.57 -6.95 11.79
C LYS A 258 25.76 -7.32 10.87
N SER A 259 25.56 -8.30 9.98
CA SER A 259 26.59 -8.70 8.99
C SER A 259 26.95 -7.55 8.04
N LEU A 260 25.97 -6.78 7.53
CA LEU A 260 26.24 -5.66 6.65
C LEU A 260 26.91 -4.48 7.38
N ALA A 261 26.51 -4.22 8.63
CA ALA A 261 27.15 -3.20 9.45
C ALA A 261 28.62 -3.55 9.74
N THR A 262 28.90 -4.84 10.03
CA THR A 262 30.27 -5.37 10.21
C THR A 262 31.07 -5.29 8.90
N GLU A 263 30.48 -5.71 7.79
CA GLU A 263 31.11 -5.66 6.48
C GLU A 263 31.50 -4.22 6.08
N ILE A 264 30.64 -3.25 6.34
CA ILE A 264 30.94 -1.83 6.08
C ILE A 264 32.06 -1.32 6.97
N LYS A 265 32.14 -1.79 8.21
CA LYS A 265 33.22 -1.45 9.13
C LYS A 265 34.58 -2.02 8.71
N GLU A 266 34.58 -3.26 8.21
CA GLU A 266 35.80 -4.00 7.85
C GLU A 266 36.29 -3.70 6.44
N LYS A 267 35.38 -3.34 5.52
CA LYS A 267 35.68 -3.15 4.07
C LYS A 267 35.46 -1.72 3.62
N SER A 268 35.89 -0.74 4.42
CA SER A 268 35.80 0.68 4.02
C SER A 268 36.52 1.01 2.69
N GLU A 269 37.39 0.12 2.23
CA GLU A 269 38.07 0.20 0.94
C GLU A 269 37.16 -0.12 -0.28
N ASN A 270 36.02 -0.80 -0.07
CA ASN A 270 35.10 -1.18 -1.14
C ASN A 270 34.10 -0.08 -1.55
N PHE A 271 34.19 1.11 -0.97
CA PHE A 271 33.33 2.24 -1.36
C PHE A 271 33.79 2.94 -2.63
N LEU A 272 34.85 2.45 -3.28
CA LEU A 272 35.47 3.04 -4.48
C LEU A 272 34.52 3.14 -5.69
N SER A 273 33.46 2.33 -5.73
CA SER A 273 32.43 2.39 -6.77
C SER A 273 31.39 3.49 -6.57
N LEU A 274 31.36 4.14 -5.39
CA LEU A 274 30.41 5.21 -5.11
C LEU A 274 30.94 6.59 -5.51
N PRO A 275 30.08 7.57 -5.79
CA PRO A 275 30.50 8.96 -5.94
C PRO A 275 31.30 9.45 -4.74
N GLU A 276 32.33 10.26 -4.97
CA GLU A 276 33.28 10.72 -3.93
C GLU A 276 32.60 11.34 -2.71
N ILE A 277 31.51 12.08 -2.93
CA ILE A 277 30.71 12.69 -1.87
C ILE A 277 30.06 11.64 -0.98
N ALA A 278 29.53 10.56 -1.57
CA ALA A 278 28.91 9.47 -0.84
C ALA A 278 29.95 8.68 -0.01
N GLN A 279 31.14 8.46 -0.56
CA GLN A 279 32.27 7.86 0.15
C GLN A 279 32.64 8.69 1.39
N LYS A 280 32.79 10.00 1.25
CA LYS A 280 33.12 10.90 2.36
C LYS A 280 32.07 10.85 3.48
N VAL A 281 30.80 10.88 3.12
CA VAL A 281 29.68 10.80 4.09
C VAL A 281 29.69 9.47 4.83
N LEU A 282 29.86 8.35 4.13
CA LEU A 282 29.93 7.01 4.72
C LEU A 282 31.09 6.87 5.69
N LEU A 283 32.28 7.28 5.29
CA LEU A 283 33.48 7.23 6.12
C LEU A 283 33.32 8.09 7.39
N GLN A 284 32.69 9.24 7.27
CA GLN A 284 32.41 10.10 8.43
C GLN A 284 31.39 9.48 9.38
N MET A 285 30.35 8.80 8.84
CA MET A 285 29.36 8.07 9.64
C MET A 285 30.02 6.93 10.43
N VAL A 286 30.89 6.13 9.78
CA VAL A 286 31.61 5.04 10.44
C VAL A 286 32.56 5.56 11.50
N ARG A 287 33.33 6.61 11.24
CA ARG A 287 34.23 7.26 12.21
C ARG A 287 33.49 7.78 13.44
N ASN A 288 32.23 8.17 13.28
CA ASN A 288 31.39 8.66 14.36
C ASN A 288 30.59 7.55 15.09
N GLY A 289 30.92 6.27 14.87
CA GLY A 289 30.23 5.14 15.50
C GLY A 289 28.78 4.97 15.09
N LYS A 290 28.43 5.32 13.84
CA LYS A 290 27.08 5.25 13.27
C LYS A 290 27.01 4.22 12.15
N GLU A 291 27.56 3.03 12.37
CA GLU A 291 27.69 1.95 11.38
C GLU A 291 26.36 1.54 10.81
N ASP A 292 25.30 1.42 11.64
CA ASP A 292 23.95 1.06 11.18
C ASP A 292 23.38 2.11 10.22
N LYS A 293 23.63 3.39 10.48
CA LYS A 293 23.21 4.48 9.59
C LYS A 293 24.04 4.53 8.33
N ALA A 294 25.35 4.26 8.42
CA ALA A 294 26.23 4.14 7.27
C ALA A 294 25.76 3.00 6.34
N ALA A 295 25.39 1.85 6.92
CA ALA A 295 24.89 0.72 6.16
C ALA A 295 23.57 1.01 5.43
N ALA A 296 22.65 1.74 6.08
CA ALA A 296 21.41 2.17 5.45
C ALA A 296 21.66 3.17 4.31
N PHE A 297 22.57 4.11 4.51
CA PHE A 297 22.97 5.09 3.50
C PHE A 297 23.70 4.42 2.32
N TYR A 298 24.56 3.42 2.57
CA TYR A 298 25.23 2.65 1.53
C TYR A 298 24.23 1.93 0.62
N LYS A 299 23.21 1.27 1.20
CA LYS A 299 22.14 0.65 0.40
C LYS A 299 21.41 1.65 -0.49
N LEU A 300 21.15 2.85 0.01
CA LEU A 300 20.52 3.90 -0.77
C LEU A 300 21.42 4.38 -1.90
N SER A 301 22.72 4.50 -1.65
CA SER A 301 23.71 4.96 -2.64
C SER A 301 23.94 3.98 -3.79
N LEU A 302 23.69 2.68 -3.58
CA LEU A 302 23.80 1.65 -4.64
C LEU A 302 22.72 1.77 -5.72
N ILE A 303 21.68 2.56 -5.51
CA ILE A 303 20.60 2.78 -6.49
C ILE A 303 21.05 3.78 -7.57
N HIS A 304 22.02 4.61 -7.26
CA HIS A 304 22.51 5.68 -8.14
C HIS A 304 23.72 5.25 -9.01
N ILE A 305 24.06 3.97 -9.00
CA ILE A 305 25.07 3.36 -9.84
C ILE A 305 24.42 2.54 -10.96
#